data_4474955c33d6d0faf1f45e55a4f89dbf
#
_entry.id   4474955c33d6d0faf1f45e55a4f89dbf
#
_cell.length_a   1.000
_cell.length_b   1.000
_cell.length_c   1.000
_cell.angle_alpha   90.00
_cell.angle_beta   90.00
_cell.angle_gamma   90.00
#
_symmetry.space_group_name_H-M   'P 1'
#
loop_
_entity.id
_entity.type
_entity.pdbx_description
1 polymer ?
#
loop_
_entity_poly.entity_id
_entity_poly.type
_entity_poly.pdbx_seq_one_letter_code
_entity_poly.pdbx_strand_id
1 'polypeptide(L)'
;MDPKVMLFDEPTSALDPELIGEVLGVMEKLARDRMTMLVVTHEMGFAREVADRIVFMEKGSIVEEGSPDDLFYHPKHDRTREFLWKITELYGKKEKETGGTP
;
A
#
# COMPACT_ATOMS: atom_id res chain seq x y z
N MET A 1 2.85 20.38 21.89
CA MET A 1 3.65 19.58 21.01
C MET A 1 3.01 19.47 19.65
N ASP A 2 3.71 19.89 18.64
CA ASP A 2 3.13 19.92 17.32
C ASP A 2 3.29 18.57 16.65
N PRO A 3 2.19 17.96 16.26
CA PRO A 3 2.30 16.71 15.51
C PRO A 3 2.90 17.00 14.14
N LYS A 4 3.81 16.16 13.75
CA LYS A 4 4.40 16.28 12.43
C LYS A 4 3.82 15.19 11.55
N VAL A 5 3.45 15.59 10.34
CA VAL A 5 2.93 14.65 9.36
C VAL A 5 3.87 14.65 8.19
N MET A 6 4.36 13.48 7.81
CA MET A 6 5.18 13.36 6.63
C MET A 6 4.32 12.90 5.45
N LEU A 7 4.50 13.54 4.33
CA LEU A 7 3.77 13.19 3.13
C LEU A 7 4.70 12.52 2.13
N PHE A 8 4.34 11.32 1.71
CA PHE A 8 5.08 10.60 0.67
C PHE A 8 4.13 10.40 -0.51
N ASP A 9 4.50 10.90 -1.67
CA ASP A 9 3.67 10.80 -2.86
C ASP A 9 4.37 9.93 -3.88
N GLU A 10 3.93 8.67 -4.00
CA GLU A 10 4.51 7.69 -4.90
C GLU A 10 6.03 7.62 -4.73
N PRO A 11 6.49 7.36 -3.51
CA PRO A 11 7.93 7.49 -3.24
C PRO A 11 8.81 6.51 -3.99
N THR A 12 8.23 5.43 -4.51
CA THR A 12 9.01 4.43 -5.22
C THR A 12 8.79 4.42 -6.72
N SER A 13 7.93 5.30 -7.23
CA SER A 13 7.50 5.20 -8.63
C SER A 13 8.62 5.44 -9.64
N ALA A 14 9.63 6.23 -9.28
CA ALA A 14 10.72 6.53 -10.20
C ALA A 14 12.02 5.82 -9.84
N LEU A 15 11.96 4.84 -8.95
CA LEU A 15 13.15 4.16 -8.48
C LEU A 15 13.40 2.85 -9.19
N ASP A 16 14.66 2.47 -9.24
CA ASP A 16 15.03 1.13 -9.69
C ASP A 16 14.48 0.09 -8.72
N PRO A 17 14.12 -1.08 -9.21
CA PRO A 17 13.60 -2.12 -8.31
C PRO A 17 14.50 -2.42 -7.11
N GLU A 18 15.81 -2.28 -7.29
CA GLU A 18 16.74 -2.54 -6.19
C GLU A 18 16.57 -1.56 -5.04
N LEU A 19 16.19 -0.33 -5.37
CA LEU A 19 16.08 0.72 -4.36
C LEU A 19 14.71 0.76 -3.70
N ILE A 20 13.71 0.16 -4.33
CA ILE A 20 12.35 0.19 -3.79
C ILE A 20 12.31 -0.43 -2.39
N GLY A 21 12.93 -1.59 -2.24
CA GLY A 21 12.94 -2.26 -0.94
C GLY A 21 13.61 -1.44 0.14
N GLU A 22 14.68 -0.74 -0.22
CA GLU A 22 15.37 0.08 0.76
C GLU A 22 14.51 1.25 1.23
N VAL A 23 13.85 1.91 0.28
CA VAL A 23 12.99 3.03 0.63
C VAL A 23 11.80 2.57 1.48
N LEU A 24 11.17 1.48 1.08
CA LEU A 24 10.04 0.95 1.84
C LEU A 24 10.48 0.52 3.24
N GLY A 25 11.69 -0.01 3.36
CA GLY A 25 12.22 -0.40 4.66
C GLY A 25 12.38 0.79 5.60
N VAL A 26 12.87 1.91 5.06
CA VAL A 26 12.98 3.13 5.85
C VAL A 26 11.60 3.61 6.29
N MET A 27 10.63 3.58 5.38
CA MET A 27 9.30 4.02 5.70
C MET A 27 8.65 3.11 6.75
N GLU A 28 8.90 1.81 6.69
CA GLU A 28 8.41 0.90 7.71
C GLU A 28 8.98 1.24 9.07
N LYS A 29 10.26 1.58 9.10
CA LYS A 29 10.89 1.95 10.37
C LYS A 29 10.27 3.22 10.94
N LEU A 30 10.03 4.21 10.08
CA LEU A 30 9.38 5.44 10.53
C LEU A 30 7.99 5.15 11.09
N ALA A 31 7.26 4.25 10.46
CA ALA A 31 5.94 3.88 10.94
C ALA A 31 6.02 3.19 12.30
N ARG A 32 6.99 2.31 12.47
CA ARG A 32 7.18 1.64 13.77
C ARG A 32 7.54 2.64 14.86
N ASP A 33 8.23 3.71 14.49
CA ASP A 33 8.58 4.76 15.43
C ASP A 33 7.43 5.74 15.66
N ARG A 34 6.25 5.37 15.17
CA ARG A 34 5.01 6.12 15.37
C ARG A 34 4.99 7.49 14.71
N MET A 35 5.74 7.63 13.62
CA MET A 35 5.65 8.83 12.82
C MET A 35 4.30 8.84 12.09
N THR A 36 3.60 9.95 12.16
CA THR A 36 2.36 10.09 11.40
C THR A 36 2.71 10.33 9.94
N MET A 37 2.19 9.48 9.06
CA MET A 37 2.52 9.55 7.64
C MET A 37 1.29 9.43 6.78
N LEU A 38 1.26 10.19 5.71
CA LEU A 38 0.28 10.02 4.65
C LEU A 38 1.05 9.55 3.43
N VAL A 39 0.74 8.37 2.93
CA VAL A 39 1.49 7.75 1.84
C VAL A 39 0.56 7.47 0.67
N VAL A 40 0.87 8.04 -0.48
CA VAL A 40 0.15 7.76 -1.71
C VAL A 40 0.99 6.75 -2.49
N THR A 41 0.49 5.55 -2.70
CA THR A 41 1.31 4.52 -3.29
C THR A 41 0.46 3.41 -3.92
N HIS A 42 1.07 2.70 -4.87
CA HIS A 42 0.51 1.49 -5.43
C HIS A 42 1.18 0.24 -4.85
N GLU A 43 2.07 0.43 -3.89
CA GLU A 43 2.75 -0.70 -3.25
C GLU A 43 1.82 -1.31 -2.20
N MET A 44 1.01 -2.24 -2.65
CA MET A 44 -0.05 -2.77 -1.81
C MET A 44 0.45 -3.64 -0.67
N GLY A 45 1.55 -4.35 -0.90
CA GLY A 45 2.14 -5.14 0.18
C GLY A 45 2.59 -4.26 1.34
N PHE A 46 3.23 -3.16 1.01
CA PHE A 46 3.67 -2.20 2.02
C PHE A 46 2.46 -1.60 2.74
N ALA A 47 1.44 -1.19 1.97
CA ALA A 47 0.26 -0.59 2.58
C ALA A 47 -0.42 -1.56 3.55
N ARG A 48 -0.56 -2.81 3.15
CA ARG A 48 -1.18 -3.81 4.01
C ARG A 48 -0.41 -4.04 5.30
N GLU A 49 0.91 -4.08 5.19
CA GLU A 49 1.76 -4.35 6.35
C GLU A 49 1.84 -3.20 7.34
N VAL A 50 1.83 -1.99 6.84
CA VAL A 50 2.24 -0.83 7.63
C VAL A 50 1.12 0.13 7.96
N ALA A 51 0.13 0.24 7.11
CA ALA A 51 -0.90 1.25 7.29
C ALA A 51 -1.84 0.91 8.43
N ASP A 52 -2.24 1.93 9.14
CA ASP A 52 -3.30 1.80 10.14
C ASP A 52 -4.66 2.00 9.48
N ARG A 53 -4.67 2.78 8.42
CA ARG A 53 -5.90 3.08 7.70
C ARG A 53 -5.56 3.28 6.23
N ILE A 54 -6.41 2.74 5.37
CA ILE A 54 -6.21 2.83 3.93
C ILE A 54 -7.40 3.52 3.31
N VAL A 55 -7.12 4.39 2.34
CA VAL A 55 -8.14 5.10 1.59
C VAL A 55 -7.93 4.79 0.12
N PHE A 56 -8.92 4.18 -0.50
CA PHE A 56 -8.87 3.92 -1.93
C PHE A 56 -9.54 5.06 -2.65
N MET A 57 -8.82 5.70 -3.56
CA MET A 57 -9.32 6.85 -4.31
C MET A 57 -9.30 6.56 -5.79
N GLU A 58 -10.25 7.15 -6.48
CA GLU A 58 -10.32 7.05 -7.93
C GLU A 58 -10.89 8.34 -8.48
N LYS A 59 -10.23 8.88 -9.49
CA LYS A 59 -10.67 10.10 -10.17
C LYS A 59 -10.95 11.25 -9.20
N GLY A 60 -10.09 11.37 -8.21
CA GLY A 60 -10.20 12.47 -7.25
C GLY A 60 -11.23 12.28 -6.15
N SER A 61 -11.86 11.12 -6.10
CA SER A 61 -12.87 10.85 -5.09
C SER A 61 -12.51 9.63 -4.26
N ILE A 62 -12.93 9.63 -3.02
CA ILE A 62 -12.74 8.49 -2.15
C ILE A 62 -13.79 7.45 -2.49
N VAL A 63 -13.34 6.26 -2.81
CA VAL A 63 -14.23 5.14 -3.10
C VAL A 63 -14.55 4.37 -1.84
N GLU A 64 -13.51 4.07 -1.07
CA GLU A 64 -13.69 3.27 0.13
C GLU A 64 -12.52 3.52 1.08
N GLU A 65 -12.77 3.45 2.39
CA GLU A 65 -11.70 3.55 3.36
C GLU A 65 -11.96 2.63 4.52
N GLY A 66 -10.89 2.24 5.20
CA GLY A 66 -11.01 1.34 6.32
C GLY A 66 -9.65 0.83 6.75
N SER A 67 -9.65 -0.17 7.60
CA SER A 67 -8.41 -0.82 8.02
C SER A 67 -7.86 -1.65 6.86
N PRO A 68 -6.58 -2.02 6.91
CA PRO A 68 -6.03 -2.91 5.89
C PRO A 68 -6.84 -4.20 5.73
N ASP A 69 -7.25 -4.79 6.85
CA ASP A 69 -8.04 -6.01 6.79
C ASP A 69 -9.36 -5.80 6.07
N ASP A 70 -10.03 -4.68 6.36
CA ASP A 70 -11.31 -4.40 5.72
C ASP A 70 -11.16 -4.25 4.23
N LEU A 71 -10.16 -3.50 3.79
CA LEU A 71 -10.02 -3.23 2.37
C LEU A 71 -9.45 -4.40 1.57
N PHE A 72 -8.51 -5.13 2.14
CA PHE A 72 -7.88 -6.22 1.41
C PHE A 72 -8.67 -7.52 1.46
N TYR A 73 -9.37 -7.76 2.54
CA TYR A 73 -10.06 -9.04 2.71
C TYR A 73 -11.57 -8.94 2.68
N HIS A 74 -12.12 -7.76 2.92
CA HIS A 74 -13.57 -7.57 2.96
C HIS A 74 -13.98 -6.28 2.27
N PRO A 75 -13.52 -6.04 1.03
CA PRO A 75 -13.89 -4.80 0.35
C PRO A 75 -15.38 -4.74 0.09
N LYS A 76 -15.95 -3.58 0.29
CA LYS A 76 -17.40 -3.39 0.14
C LYS A 76 -17.80 -2.90 -1.24
N HIS A 77 -16.89 -2.23 -1.93
CA HIS A 77 -17.17 -1.67 -3.24
C HIS A 77 -16.58 -2.51 -4.36
N ASP A 78 -17.32 -2.65 -5.43
CA ASP A 78 -16.87 -3.42 -6.59
C ASP A 78 -15.59 -2.85 -7.18
N ARG A 79 -15.46 -1.52 -7.20
CA ARG A 79 -14.26 -0.90 -7.75
C ARG A 79 -13.02 -1.25 -6.92
N THR A 80 -13.18 -1.31 -5.61
CA THR A 80 -12.09 -1.70 -4.74
C THR A 80 -11.68 -3.14 -5.04
N ARG A 81 -12.66 -4.02 -5.20
CA ARG A 81 -12.36 -5.42 -5.52
C ARG A 81 -11.66 -5.56 -6.84
N GLU A 82 -12.13 -4.81 -7.85
CA GLU A 82 -11.49 -4.85 -9.17
C GLU A 82 -10.05 -4.39 -9.12
N PHE A 83 -9.81 -3.28 -8.42
CA PHE A 83 -8.47 -2.72 -8.30
C PHE A 83 -7.54 -3.71 -7.60
N LEU A 84 -7.97 -4.23 -6.48
CA LEU A 84 -7.15 -5.17 -5.71
C LEU A 84 -6.93 -6.46 -6.46
N TRP A 85 -7.93 -6.92 -7.20
CA TRP A 85 -7.79 -8.13 -7.99
C TRP A 85 -6.72 -7.96 -9.07
N LYS A 86 -6.73 -6.82 -9.75
CA LYS A 86 -5.72 -6.56 -10.77
C LYS A 86 -4.32 -6.49 -10.18
N ILE A 87 -4.17 -5.81 -9.07
CA ILE A 87 -2.89 -5.72 -8.40
C ILE A 87 -2.43 -7.09 -7.94
N THR A 88 -3.34 -7.83 -7.33
CA THR A 88 -3.02 -9.16 -6.82
C THR A 88 -2.64 -10.10 -7.96
N GLU A 89 -3.33 -9.99 -9.09
CA GLU A 89 -3.01 -10.84 -10.22
C GLU A 89 -1.61 -10.58 -10.73
N LEU A 90 -1.24 -9.31 -10.82
CA LEU A 90 0.12 -8.97 -11.28
C LEU A 90 1.17 -9.48 -10.31
N TYR A 91 1.01 -9.21 -9.04
CA TYR A 91 2.00 -9.59 -8.04
C TYR A 91 1.88 -11.05 -7.65
N GLY A 92 0.67 -11.58 -7.71
CA GLY A 92 0.45 -12.97 -7.42
C GLY A 92 1.16 -13.90 -8.40
N LYS A 93 1.19 -13.49 -9.66
CA LYS A 93 1.91 -14.27 -10.66
C LYS A 93 3.39 -14.33 -10.34
N LYS A 94 3.96 -13.21 -9.91
CA LYS A 94 5.36 -13.20 -9.53
C LYS A 94 5.61 -14.10 -8.34
N GLU A 95 4.74 -14.06 -7.38
CA GLU A 95 4.90 -14.90 -6.20
C GLU A 95 4.84 -16.37 -6.58
N LYS A 96 3.90 -16.72 -7.45
CA LYS A 96 3.79 -18.11 -7.91
C LYS A 96 5.02 -18.54 -8.66
N GLU A 97 5.59 -17.64 -9.44
CA GLU A 97 6.80 -17.97 -10.20
C GLU A 97 7.99 -18.17 -9.30
N THR A 98 8.03 -17.39 -8.21
CA THR A 98 9.18 -17.50 -7.35
C THR A 98 9.00 -18.53 -6.28
N GLY A 99 7.83 -18.86 -5.94
CA GLY A 99 7.82 -19.66 -4.95
C GLY A 99 6.65 -20.37 -4.74
N GLY A 100 6.10 -20.03 -5.42
CA GLY A 100 5.20 -20.44 -5.42
C GLY A 100 4.38 -21.44 -5.14
N THR A 101 3.94 -21.62 -4.48
CA THR A 101 3.20 -22.45 -4.16
C THR A 101 2.12 -22.54 -4.47
N PRO A 102 1.62 -23.13 -4.71
CA PRO A 102 0.39 -23.26 -4.94
C PRO A 102 -0.33 -23.76 -4.19
#